data_c896502b0f10c163f0b53325cbe8651a
#
_entry.id   c896502b0f10c163f0b53325cbe8651a
#
_cell.length_a   1.000
_cell.length_b   1.000
_cell.length_c   1.000
_cell.angle_alpha   90.00
_cell.angle_beta   90.00
_cell.angle_gamma   90.00
#
_symmetry.space_group_name_H-M   'P 1'
#
loop_
_entity.id
_entity.type
_entity.pdbx_description
1 polymer ?
#
loop_
_entity_poly.entity_id
_entity_poly.type
_entity_poly.pdbx_seq_one_letter_code
_entity_poly.pdbx_strand_id
1 'polypeptide(L)'
;MTDIESPHLRLQQQIDCQLETNAREALSAWEKNGWRDEPGTDVDEAPLKYMALVMLDAIEERATRFTMDKDLGVSVYSDSTYTLPKAPPHIIARGLEILREITGMEGGQAQGKLSLGIRNDSLDLVIQKDRGQHTVSIPGIASVAR
;
A
#
# COMPACT_ATOMS: atom_id res chain seq x y z
N MET A 1 6.38 23.10 16.08
CA MET A 1 6.01 22.79 15.48
C MET A 1 6.10 21.69 15.08
N THR A 2 5.68 21.24 14.85
CA THR A 2 5.84 20.21 14.63
C THR A 2 6.04 19.81 13.48
N ASP A 3 6.69 19.21 13.15
CA ASP A 3 7.00 18.78 12.01
C ASP A 3 6.13 17.71 11.64
N ILE A 4 4.95 17.99 11.31
CA ILE A 4 4.03 17.01 10.86
C ILE A 4 4.37 16.70 9.42
N GLU A 5 4.94 15.56 9.20
CA GLU A 5 5.27 15.13 7.86
C GLU A 5 3.99 14.80 7.10
N SER A 6 3.99 15.05 5.80
CA SER A 6 2.83 14.71 4.98
C SER A 6 2.64 13.20 4.94
N PRO A 7 1.42 12.73 4.78
CA PRO A 7 1.17 11.30 4.64
C PRO A 7 1.94 10.69 3.48
N HIS A 8 2.09 11.44 2.38
CA HIS A 8 2.84 10.97 1.22
C HIS A 8 4.30 10.71 1.60
N LEU A 9 4.91 11.63 2.32
CA LEU A 9 6.30 11.46 2.75
C LEU A 9 6.42 10.28 3.69
N ARG A 10 5.48 10.12 4.61
CA ARG A 10 5.51 9.01 5.55
C ARG A 10 5.38 7.67 4.85
N LEU A 11 4.52 7.59 3.83
CA LEU A 11 4.40 6.37 3.04
C LEU A 11 5.70 6.09 2.28
N GLN A 12 6.29 7.13 1.70
CA GLN A 12 7.56 6.98 0.99
C GLN A 12 8.65 6.48 1.93
N GLN A 13 8.68 6.97 3.15
CA GLN A 13 9.65 6.52 4.13
C GLN A 13 9.47 5.05 4.48
N GLN A 14 8.22 4.60 4.59
CA GLN A 14 7.96 3.19 4.85
C GLN A 14 8.41 2.32 3.68
N ILE A 15 8.17 2.77 2.47
CA ILE A 15 8.63 2.04 1.28
C ILE A 15 10.15 1.92 1.30
N ASP A 16 10.85 3.03 1.57
CA ASP A 16 12.30 3.02 1.62
C ASP A 16 12.81 2.09 2.72
N CYS A 17 12.14 2.10 3.85
CA CYS A 17 12.51 1.30 5.00
C CYS A 17 12.35 -0.20 4.73
N GLN A 18 11.34 -0.58 3.96
CA GLN A 18 11.03 -1.98 3.69
C GLN A 18 11.61 -2.49 2.37
N LEU A 19 12.34 -1.63 1.67
CA LEU A 19 12.76 -1.93 0.30
C LEU A 19 13.62 -3.19 0.18
N GLU A 20 14.46 -3.44 1.17
CA GLU A 20 15.31 -4.63 1.16
C GLU A 20 14.67 -5.82 1.85
N THR A 21 13.45 -5.66 2.30
CA THR A 21 12.72 -6.72 3.00
C THR A 21 11.92 -7.53 2.00
N ASN A 22 11.82 -8.84 2.22
CA ASN A 22 10.90 -9.64 1.43
C ASN A 22 9.50 -9.32 1.95
N ALA A 23 8.73 -8.59 1.15
CA ALA A 23 7.44 -8.06 1.60
C ALA A 23 6.47 -9.18 1.98
N ARG A 24 6.43 -10.25 1.20
CA ARG A 24 5.51 -11.35 1.48
C ARG A 24 5.86 -12.05 2.78
N GLU A 25 7.14 -12.28 3.02
CA GLU A 25 7.57 -12.89 4.28
C GLU A 25 7.30 -11.99 5.46
N ALA A 26 7.51 -10.68 5.28
CA ALA A 26 7.22 -9.73 6.34
C ALA A 26 5.75 -9.70 6.71
N LEU A 27 4.88 -9.74 5.70
CA LEU A 27 3.44 -9.77 5.95
C LEU A 27 3.03 -11.05 6.67
N SER A 28 3.58 -12.18 6.25
CA SER A 28 3.26 -13.46 6.88
C SER A 28 3.74 -13.52 8.33
N ALA A 29 4.93 -13.00 8.59
CA ALA A 29 5.46 -12.97 9.95
C ALA A 29 4.64 -12.06 10.85
N TRP A 30 4.21 -10.92 10.30
CA TRP A 30 3.38 -9.97 11.05
C TRP A 30 2.02 -10.60 11.37
N GLU A 31 1.45 -11.31 10.40
CA GLU A 31 0.19 -12.02 10.63
C GLU A 31 0.32 -13.04 11.75
N LYS A 32 1.40 -13.82 11.73
CA LYS A 32 1.63 -14.83 12.77
C LYS A 32 1.80 -14.22 14.14
N ASN A 33 2.27 -12.97 14.18
CA ASN A 33 2.45 -12.24 15.42
C ASN A 33 1.18 -11.51 15.85
N GLY A 34 0.06 -11.76 15.17
CA GLY A 34 -1.22 -11.13 15.50
C GLY A 34 -1.29 -9.66 15.12
N TRP A 35 -0.48 -9.23 14.15
CA TRP A 35 -0.44 -7.84 13.67
C TRP A 35 -0.04 -6.86 14.75
N ARG A 36 0.82 -7.30 15.66
CA ARG A 36 1.28 -6.45 16.76
C ARG A 36 2.38 -5.50 16.32
N ASP A 37 2.36 -4.33 16.91
CA ASP A 37 3.40 -3.35 16.71
C ASP A 37 4.21 -3.20 17.98
N GLU A 38 5.37 -2.58 17.83
CA GLU A 38 6.21 -2.31 18.99
C GLU A 38 5.61 -1.21 19.84
N PRO A 39 5.83 -1.26 21.15
CA PRO A 39 5.32 -0.22 22.03
C PRO A 39 5.81 1.16 21.59
N GLY A 40 4.93 2.14 21.67
CA GLY A 40 5.28 3.50 21.31
C GLY A 40 5.12 3.84 19.84
N THR A 41 4.69 2.88 19.05
CA THR A 41 4.47 3.09 17.63
C THR A 41 3.29 4.04 17.41
N ASP A 42 3.48 4.97 16.47
CA ASP A 42 2.42 5.88 16.04
C ASP A 42 1.24 5.09 15.50
N VAL A 43 0.01 5.54 15.77
CA VAL A 43 -1.18 4.80 15.35
C VAL A 43 -1.27 4.64 13.83
N ASP A 44 -0.65 5.51 13.06
CA ASP A 44 -0.67 5.41 11.61
C ASP A 44 0.50 4.60 11.06
N GLU A 45 1.42 4.19 11.90
CA GLU A 45 2.58 3.43 11.44
C GLU A 45 2.18 2.08 10.88
N ALA A 46 1.30 1.35 11.56
CA ALA A 46 0.86 0.05 11.09
C ALA A 46 0.14 0.15 9.74
N PRO A 47 -0.84 1.07 9.58
CA PRO A 47 -1.46 1.23 8.26
C PRO A 47 -0.47 1.58 7.17
N LEU A 48 0.47 2.49 7.44
CA LEU A 48 1.46 2.88 6.44
C LEU A 48 2.39 1.73 6.09
N LYS A 49 2.82 0.97 7.10
CA LYS A 49 3.67 -0.19 6.86
C LYS A 49 2.95 -1.25 6.03
N TYR A 50 1.68 -1.49 6.34
CA TYR A 50 0.90 -2.46 5.59
C TYR A 50 0.78 -2.04 4.13
N MET A 51 0.46 -0.77 3.88
CA MET A 51 0.37 -0.25 2.53
C MET A 51 1.69 -0.41 1.79
N ALA A 52 2.79 -0.07 2.44
CA ALA A 52 4.11 -0.17 1.82
C ALA A 52 4.44 -1.62 1.45
N LEU A 53 4.17 -2.55 2.35
CA LEU A 53 4.48 -3.96 2.08
C LEU A 53 3.61 -4.52 0.97
N VAL A 54 2.32 -4.16 0.93
CA VAL A 54 1.45 -4.60 -0.15
C VAL A 54 1.94 -4.06 -1.49
N MET A 55 2.29 -2.78 -1.54
CA MET A 55 2.78 -2.17 -2.78
C MET A 55 4.08 -2.80 -3.23
N LEU A 56 5.01 -3.05 -2.30
CA LEU A 56 6.29 -3.66 -2.65
C LEU A 56 6.10 -5.09 -3.14
N ASP A 57 5.21 -5.86 -2.53
CA ASP A 57 4.94 -7.20 -3.01
C ASP A 57 4.40 -7.16 -4.44
N ALA A 58 3.45 -6.29 -4.70
CA ALA A 58 2.85 -6.18 -6.04
C ALA A 58 3.91 -5.79 -7.07
N ILE A 59 4.78 -4.86 -6.72
CA ILE A 59 5.83 -4.41 -7.63
C ILE A 59 6.85 -5.52 -7.88
N GLU A 60 7.23 -6.25 -6.83
CA GLU A 60 8.18 -7.36 -6.98
C GLU A 60 7.62 -8.46 -7.87
N GLU A 61 6.33 -8.69 -7.80
CA GLU A 61 5.69 -9.74 -8.59
C GLU A 61 5.26 -9.24 -9.97
N ARG A 62 5.59 -8.01 -10.29
CA ARG A 62 5.23 -7.38 -11.57
C ARG A 62 3.74 -7.41 -11.81
N ALA A 63 2.98 -7.14 -10.77
CA ALA A 63 1.54 -7.09 -10.87
C ALA A 63 1.10 -5.87 -11.66
N THR A 64 -0.01 -6.01 -12.38
CA THR A 64 -0.58 -4.86 -13.08
C THR A 64 -1.50 -4.07 -12.17
N ARG A 65 -2.04 -4.70 -11.14
CA ARG A 65 -2.91 -4.02 -10.19
C ARG A 65 -3.08 -4.87 -8.94
N PHE A 66 -3.59 -4.24 -7.90
CA PHE A 66 -4.10 -4.99 -6.75
C PHE A 66 -5.38 -4.30 -6.28
N THR A 67 -6.23 -5.07 -5.60
CA THR A 67 -7.45 -4.53 -5.00
C THR A 67 -7.34 -4.63 -3.50
N MET A 68 -8.00 -3.74 -2.79
CA MET A 68 -7.96 -3.71 -1.35
C MET A 68 -9.31 -3.29 -0.79
N ASP A 69 -9.77 -4.05 0.21
CA ASP A 69 -11.05 -3.81 0.85
C ASP A 69 -10.89 -4.20 2.31
N LYS A 70 -11.41 -3.38 3.22
CA LYS A 70 -11.18 -3.63 4.65
C LYS A 70 -11.77 -4.96 5.11
N ASP A 71 -12.78 -5.47 4.41
CA ASP A 71 -13.42 -6.71 4.80
C ASP A 71 -12.93 -7.91 4.00
N LEU A 72 -12.61 -7.68 2.72
CA LEU A 72 -12.20 -8.77 1.83
C LEU A 72 -10.69 -8.96 1.76
N GLY A 73 -9.92 -7.96 2.16
CA GLY A 73 -8.47 -8.03 2.14
C GLY A 73 -7.88 -7.57 0.83
N VAL A 74 -6.74 -8.14 0.47
CA VAL A 74 -5.96 -7.70 -0.67
C VAL A 74 -5.81 -8.83 -1.67
N SER A 75 -6.11 -8.54 -2.94
CA SER A 75 -5.88 -9.47 -4.04
C SER A 75 -4.92 -8.82 -5.02
N VAL A 76 -3.92 -9.56 -5.48
CA VAL A 76 -2.89 -9.07 -6.38
C VAL A 76 -3.02 -9.79 -7.70
N TYR A 77 -2.97 -9.01 -8.81
CA TYR A 77 -3.15 -9.54 -10.15
C TYR A 77 -1.86 -9.42 -10.95
N SER A 78 -1.14 -10.51 -11.05
CA SER A 78 0.05 -10.59 -11.88
C SER A 78 -0.22 -11.69 -12.91
N ASP A 79 0.75 -12.56 -13.17
CA ASP A 79 0.51 -13.70 -14.08
C ASP A 79 -0.58 -14.60 -13.53
N SER A 80 -0.66 -14.68 -12.22
CA SER A 80 -1.75 -15.37 -11.55
C SER A 80 -2.30 -14.43 -10.49
N THR A 81 -3.50 -14.73 -10.01
CA THR A 81 -4.11 -13.93 -8.95
C THR A 81 -3.88 -14.62 -7.62
N TYR A 82 -3.47 -13.84 -6.63
CA TYR A 82 -3.29 -14.38 -5.29
C TYR A 82 -3.70 -13.34 -4.26
N THR A 83 -3.87 -13.78 -3.02
CA THR A 83 -4.22 -12.87 -1.93
C THR A 83 -3.04 -12.75 -0.98
N LEU A 84 -2.96 -11.61 -0.31
CA LEU A 84 -1.95 -11.38 0.72
C LEU A 84 -2.59 -11.53 2.10
N PRO A 85 -1.78 -11.72 3.14
CA PRO A 85 -2.34 -11.78 4.50
C PRO A 85 -3.23 -10.59 4.77
N LYS A 86 -4.39 -10.84 5.34
CA LYS A 86 -5.39 -9.82 5.56
C LYS A 86 -5.21 -9.22 6.94
N ALA A 87 -4.84 -7.96 7.00
CA ALA A 87 -4.70 -7.25 8.27
C ALA A 87 -6.09 -7.00 8.86
N PRO A 88 -6.16 -6.67 10.15
CA PRO A 88 -7.45 -6.29 10.75
C PRO A 88 -8.10 -5.15 9.99
N PRO A 89 -9.43 -5.13 9.94
CA PRO A 89 -10.13 -4.11 9.14
C PRO A 89 -9.76 -2.68 9.46
N HIS A 90 -9.47 -2.37 10.72
CA HIS A 90 -9.15 -0.99 11.08
C HIS A 90 -7.81 -0.55 10.49
N ILE A 91 -6.87 -1.48 10.32
CA ILE A 91 -5.57 -1.16 9.71
C ILE A 91 -5.76 -0.89 8.22
N ILE A 92 -6.50 -1.74 7.55
CA ILE A 92 -6.75 -1.55 6.12
C ILE A 92 -7.57 -0.29 5.88
N ALA A 93 -8.61 -0.08 6.68
CA ALA A 93 -9.46 1.10 6.52
C ALA A 93 -8.68 2.39 6.68
N ARG A 94 -7.81 2.45 7.70
CA ARG A 94 -7.01 3.65 7.91
C ARG A 94 -6.00 3.84 6.78
N GLY A 95 -5.40 2.75 6.31
CA GLY A 95 -4.49 2.82 5.17
C GLY A 95 -5.15 3.38 3.93
N LEU A 96 -6.38 2.93 3.66
CA LEU A 96 -7.12 3.44 2.51
C LEU A 96 -7.48 4.91 2.68
N GLU A 97 -7.82 5.35 3.89
CA GLU A 97 -8.03 6.75 4.16
C GLU A 97 -6.80 7.57 3.84
N ILE A 98 -5.64 7.08 4.28
CA ILE A 98 -4.38 7.79 4.03
C ILE A 98 -4.11 7.88 2.53
N LEU A 99 -4.37 6.83 1.78
CA LEU A 99 -4.21 6.87 0.33
C LEU A 99 -5.11 7.92 -0.29
N ARG A 100 -6.35 8.04 0.18
CA ARG A 100 -7.26 9.05 -0.33
C ARG A 100 -6.78 10.47 0.02
N GLU A 101 -6.20 10.64 1.20
CA GLU A 101 -5.63 11.93 1.58
C GLU A 101 -4.48 12.31 0.67
N ILE A 102 -3.57 11.37 0.40
CA ILE A 102 -2.42 11.63 -0.43
C ILE A 102 -2.82 11.99 -1.85
N THR A 103 -3.84 11.34 -2.37
CA THR A 103 -4.22 11.47 -3.78
C THR A 103 -5.30 12.52 -4.01
N GLY A 104 -5.76 13.19 -2.96
CA GLY A 104 -6.78 14.22 -3.10
C GLY A 104 -8.16 13.68 -3.35
N MET A 105 -8.42 12.44 -2.98
CA MET A 105 -9.74 11.83 -3.21
C MET A 105 -10.73 12.10 -2.10
N GLU A 106 -10.36 12.94 -1.14
CA GLU A 106 -11.21 13.23 0.00
C GLU A 106 -12.52 13.94 -0.37
N GLY A 107 -12.49 14.65 -1.50
CA GLY A 107 -13.67 15.39 -1.94
C GLY A 107 -14.69 14.57 -2.70
N GLY A 108 -14.56 13.25 -2.65
CA GLY A 108 -15.52 12.39 -3.33
C GLY A 108 -15.11 11.95 -4.71
N GLN A 109 -13.91 12.30 -5.14
CA GLN A 109 -13.41 11.82 -6.43
C GLN A 109 -13.25 10.31 -6.37
N ALA A 110 -13.56 9.65 -7.48
CA ALA A 110 -13.46 8.20 -7.57
C ALA A 110 -12.07 7.73 -8.00
N GLN A 111 -11.19 8.65 -8.32
CA GLN A 111 -9.88 8.31 -8.86
C GLN A 111 -8.82 9.31 -8.41
N GLY A 112 -7.62 8.81 -8.17
CA GLY A 112 -6.50 9.67 -7.82
C GLY A 112 -5.21 9.05 -8.29
N LYS A 113 -4.13 9.82 -8.24
CA LYS A 113 -2.82 9.38 -8.69
C LYS A 113 -1.83 9.49 -7.53
N LEU A 114 -1.00 8.47 -7.39
CA LEU A 114 0.02 8.42 -6.35
C LEU A 114 1.38 8.17 -7.01
N SER A 115 2.33 9.07 -6.78
CA SER A 115 3.68 8.90 -7.30
C SER A 115 4.60 8.45 -6.18
N LEU A 116 5.37 7.40 -6.44
CA LEU A 116 6.30 6.86 -5.45
C LEU A 116 7.67 6.67 -6.09
N GLY A 117 8.72 6.95 -5.32
CA GLY A 117 10.07 6.65 -5.74
C GLY A 117 10.46 5.27 -5.24
N ILE A 118 10.92 4.41 -6.14
CA ILE A 118 11.38 3.08 -5.78
C ILE A 118 12.71 2.85 -6.46
N ARG A 119 13.72 2.68 -5.64
CA ARG A 119 15.11 2.61 -6.12
C ARG A 119 15.42 3.90 -6.89
N ASN A 120 15.79 3.79 -8.14
CA ASN A 120 16.10 4.99 -8.93
C ASN A 120 14.98 5.37 -9.88
N ASP A 121 13.83 4.74 -9.73
CA ASP A 121 12.70 4.98 -10.61
C ASP A 121 11.55 5.63 -9.88
N SER A 122 10.65 6.19 -10.67
CA SER A 122 9.43 6.76 -10.14
C SER A 122 8.24 6.02 -10.75
N LEU A 123 7.32 5.62 -9.92
CA LEU A 123 6.11 4.93 -10.38
C LEU A 123 4.89 5.79 -10.10
N ASP A 124 4.03 5.90 -11.09
CA ASP A 124 2.76 6.59 -10.94
C ASP A 124 1.66 5.55 -10.83
N LEU A 125 1.08 5.43 -9.67
CA LEU A 125 0.00 4.49 -9.42
C LEU A 125 -1.32 5.21 -9.56
N VAL A 126 -2.32 4.53 -10.11
CA VAL A 126 -3.66 5.09 -10.25
C VAL A 126 -4.58 4.35 -9.30
N ILE A 127 -5.25 5.08 -8.43
CA ILE A 127 -6.15 4.51 -7.44
C ILE A 127 -7.58 4.82 -7.84
N GLN A 128 -8.41 3.79 -7.92
CA GLN A 128 -9.82 3.95 -8.22
C GLN A 128 -10.63 3.36 -7.09
N LYS A 129 -11.65 4.10 -6.68
CA LYS A 129 -12.53 3.67 -5.61
C LYS A 129 -13.88 3.27 -6.19
N ASP A 130 -14.36 2.09 -5.83
CA ASP A 130 -15.68 1.64 -6.23
C ASP A 130 -16.33 1.04 -5.00
N ARG A 131 -17.20 1.81 -4.38
CA ARG A 131 -17.85 1.44 -3.12
C ARG A 131 -16.77 1.27 -2.05
N GLY A 132 -16.68 0.16 -1.38
CA GLY A 132 -15.67 -0.06 -0.36
C GLY A 132 -14.35 -0.58 -0.89
N GLN A 133 -14.29 -0.91 -2.18
CA GLN A 133 -13.11 -1.50 -2.76
C GLN A 133 -12.27 -0.47 -3.48
N HIS A 134 -10.96 -0.59 -3.32
CA HIS A 134 -10.02 0.29 -4.03
C HIS A 134 -9.17 -0.58 -4.93
N THR A 135 -8.97 -0.12 -6.17
CA THR A 135 -8.09 -0.78 -7.12
C THR A 135 -6.91 0.12 -7.38
N VAL A 136 -5.71 -0.41 -7.20
CA VAL A 136 -4.48 0.33 -7.46
C VAL A 136 -3.83 -0.27 -8.69
N SER A 137 -3.72 0.52 -9.75
CA SER A 137 -3.12 0.09 -11.00
C SER A 137 -1.67 0.55 -11.06
N ILE A 138 -0.81 -0.30 -11.63
CA ILE A 138 0.62 -0.05 -11.69
C ILE A 138 1.05 -0.02 -13.15
N PRO A 139 0.75 1.06 -13.87
CA PRO A 139 0.96 1.07 -15.32
C PRO A 139 2.44 1.03 -15.74
N GLY A 140 3.32 1.53 -14.90
CA GLY A 140 4.74 1.55 -15.26
C GLY A 140 5.38 0.18 -15.35
N ILE A 141 4.81 -0.81 -14.68
CA ILE A 141 5.39 -2.14 -14.65
C ILE A 141 5.36 -2.78 -16.05
N ALA A 142 4.26 -2.61 -16.74
CA ALA A 142 4.12 -3.18 -18.09
C ALA A 142 5.18 -2.61 -19.03
N SER A 143 5.48 -1.34 -18.93
CA SER A 143 6.50 -0.71 -19.76
C SER A 143 7.88 -1.21 -19.41
N VAL A 144 8.15 -1.37 -18.13
CA VAL A 144 9.47 -1.79 -17.66
C VAL A 144 9.74 -3.23 -18.08
N ALA A 145 8.72 -4.04 -18.18
CA ALA A 145 8.87 -5.45 -18.49
C ALA A 145 9.38 -5.72 -19.91
N ARG A 146 9.38 -4.73 -20.76
CA ARG A 146 9.86 -4.92 -22.13
C ARG A 146 11.34 -4.96 -22.23
#